data_cef813023b4a6c0872602c2e5c972f76
#
_entry.id   cef813023b4a6c0872602c2e5c972f76
#
_cell.length_a   1.000
_cell.length_b   1.000
_cell.length_c   1.000
_cell.angle_alpha   90.00
_cell.angle_beta   90.00
_cell.angle_gamma   90.00
#
_symmetry.space_group_name_H-M   'P 1'
#
loop_
_entity.id
_entity.type
_entity.pdbx_description
1 polymer ?
#
loop_
_entity_poly.entity_id
_entity_poly.type
_entity_poly.pdbx_seq_one_letter_code
_entity_poly.pdbx_strand_id
1 'polypeptide(L)'
;MVEVNIPGFEYELSDGFYKAKFDDLRINTRDQNVLFTKVSFAPKMSRQAFYRDKKQNVTMVDLAFDTLRFEQLDFKRIIDDQQTIAAKVQIKNGRLDLYSDKRYPKYPVNKIGQSPHQKLMQATKLLRIDTLLVDNISVTYRQFSEKYHQEGLISFDHAHGMLTNVTNDTASLKKDRFMRADLSAQVMGAGKLHAEFGFDMLSSNGFHTYQGTLGRMKATAFNRILRPLLNVEIASGNIRKVAFNMEGNDYKNWGEFRFDYDDLKINLLNKPKDGEEATSKKVTSFLINEILINNSNPLPDGTYTIGKVNYTRVKEHTFFKTMWQSLLEGIKQCAGISPEREAKLMGTAHVAKDVVEGAKKVVKDTGGFFKKLFRKKGDKGEADEEK
;
A
#
# COMPACT_ATOMS: atom_id res chain seq x y z
N MET A 1 -29.24 13.24 -31.16
CA MET A 1 -27.90 13.82 -30.85
C MET A 1 -28.11 14.83 -29.73
N VAL A 2 -27.38 14.67 -28.65
CA VAL A 2 -27.47 15.57 -27.47
C VAL A 2 -26.06 15.96 -27.06
N GLU A 3 -25.85 17.26 -26.92
CA GLU A 3 -24.68 17.82 -26.25
C GLU A 3 -25.17 18.50 -24.97
N VAL A 4 -24.51 18.15 -23.84
CA VAL A 4 -24.84 18.72 -22.54
C VAL A 4 -23.58 19.24 -21.90
N ASN A 5 -23.64 20.43 -21.37
CA ASN A 5 -22.61 21.01 -20.52
C ASN A 5 -23.23 21.35 -19.15
N ILE A 6 -22.71 20.75 -18.08
CA ILE A 6 -23.14 20.98 -16.71
C ILE A 6 -21.99 21.70 -15.98
N PRO A 7 -22.14 22.99 -15.69
CA PRO A 7 -21.14 23.77 -14.98
C PRO A 7 -21.16 23.42 -13.51
N GLY A 8 -20.15 22.73 -13.06
CA GLY A 8 -19.90 22.46 -11.64
C GLY A 8 -20.99 21.70 -10.89
N PHE A 9 -20.58 20.72 -10.12
CA PHE A 9 -21.46 19.98 -9.23
C PHE A 9 -20.69 19.58 -7.97
N GLU A 10 -21.29 19.74 -6.83
CA GLU A 10 -20.76 19.27 -5.56
C GLU A 10 -21.82 18.40 -4.86
N TYR A 11 -21.40 17.23 -4.41
CA TYR A 11 -22.23 16.29 -3.69
C TYR A 11 -21.56 15.90 -2.37
N GLU A 12 -22.28 16.06 -1.28
CA GLU A 12 -21.85 15.60 0.03
C GLU A 12 -22.34 14.18 0.27
N LEU A 13 -21.41 13.31 0.68
CA LEU A 13 -21.78 11.93 1.03
C LEU A 13 -22.64 11.92 2.29
N SER A 14 -23.59 10.99 2.32
CA SER A 14 -24.56 10.83 3.42
C SER A 14 -23.91 10.55 4.79
N ASP A 15 -22.66 10.05 4.81
CA ASP A 15 -21.90 9.83 6.05
C ASP A 15 -21.33 11.13 6.65
N GLY A 16 -21.45 12.25 5.93
CA GLY A 16 -20.99 13.58 6.35
C GLY A 16 -19.47 13.80 6.35
N PHE A 17 -18.67 12.81 5.97
CA PHE A 17 -17.21 12.90 6.04
C PHE A 17 -16.56 13.36 4.75
N TYR A 18 -17.17 13.09 3.61
CA TYR A 18 -16.60 13.35 2.30
C TYR A 18 -17.52 14.16 1.41
N LYS A 19 -16.91 14.81 0.45
CA LYS A 19 -17.59 15.42 -0.68
C LYS A 19 -16.91 15.04 -1.99
N ALA A 20 -17.73 14.90 -3.03
CA ALA A 20 -17.29 14.76 -4.41
C ALA A 20 -17.64 16.04 -5.18
N LYS A 21 -16.74 16.48 -6.05
CA LYS A 21 -16.92 17.68 -6.85
C LYS A 21 -16.33 17.51 -8.24
N PHE A 22 -16.93 18.16 -9.23
CA PHE A 22 -16.29 18.46 -10.51
C PHE A 22 -16.65 19.90 -10.94
N ASP A 23 -15.79 20.52 -11.75
CA ASP A 23 -16.01 21.91 -12.20
C ASP A 23 -16.76 21.97 -13.51
N ASP A 24 -16.67 20.96 -14.37
CA ASP A 24 -17.35 20.93 -15.66
C ASP A 24 -17.59 19.48 -16.09
N LEU A 25 -18.78 19.21 -16.61
CA LEU A 25 -19.16 17.92 -17.21
C LEU A 25 -19.68 18.15 -18.62
N ARG A 26 -18.99 17.60 -19.59
CA ARG A 26 -19.38 17.62 -21.00
C ARG A 26 -19.78 16.25 -21.46
N ILE A 27 -20.96 16.15 -22.06
CA ILE A 27 -21.50 14.92 -22.62
C ILE A 27 -21.75 15.16 -24.11
N ASN A 28 -21.21 14.29 -24.96
CA ASN A 28 -21.50 14.24 -26.38
C ASN A 28 -21.97 12.84 -26.74
N THR A 29 -23.27 12.69 -26.98
CA THR A 29 -23.86 11.37 -27.28
C THR A 29 -23.57 10.88 -28.68
N ARG A 30 -23.23 11.77 -29.65
CA ARG A 30 -22.83 11.40 -31.00
C ARG A 30 -21.47 10.73 -30.99
N ASP A 31 -20.51 11.33 -30.30
CA ASP A 31 -19.14 10.85 -30.21
C ASP A 31 -18.95 9.85 -29.07
N GLN A 32 -20.03 9.57 -28.33
CA GLN A 32 -20.03 8.68 -27.16
C GLN A 32 -18.98 9.05 -26.11
N ASN A 33 -18.77 10.35 -25.91
CA ASN A 33 -17.74 10.88 -24.99
C ASN A 33 -18.37 11.56 -23.79
N VAL A 34 -17.74 11.34 -22.63
CA VAL A 34 -18.00 12.11 -21.39
C VAL A 34 -16.67 12.62 -20.85
N LEU A 35 -16.64 13.90 -20.51
CA LEU A 35 -15.49 14.57 -19.94
C LEU A 35 -15.87 15.27 -18.67
N PHE A 36 -15.22 14.90 -17.56
CA PHE A 36 -15.22 15.65 -16.32
C PHE A 36 -13.91 16.40 -16.16
N THR A 37 -13.98 17.64 -15.69
CA THR A 37 -12.79 18.43 -15.36
C THR A 37 -12.74 18.76 -13.86
N LYS A 38 -11.53 18.84 -13.31
CA LYS A 38 -11.26 19.16 -11.91
C LYS A 38 -12.07 18.30 -10.93
N VAL A 39 -12.02 16.99 -11.15
CA VAL A 39 -12.70 16.02 -10.27
C VAL A 39 -11.98 15.93 -8.94
N SER A 40 -12.73 15.95 -7.85
CA SER A 40 -12.18 15.73 -6.51
C SER A 40 -13.12 14.89 -5.64
N PHE A 41 -12.53 14.09 -4.78
CA PHE A 41 -13.19 13.40 -3.68
C PHE A 41 -12.32 13.62 -2.44
N ALA A 42 -12.80 14.44 -1.53
CA ALA A 42 -12.00 14.93 -0.41
C ALA A 42 -12.79 14.95 0.90
N PRO A 43 -12.09 14.85 2.05
CA PRO A 43 -12.72 15.05 3.36
C PRO A 43 -13.26 16.48 3.48
N LYS A 44 -14.42 16.63 4.13
CA LYS A 44 -15.03 17.93 4.41
C LYS A 44 -14.36 18.68 5.55
N MET A 45 -13.50 18.01 6.30
CA MET A 45 -12.93 18.52 7.55
C MET A 45 -11.42 18.25 7.64
N SER A 46 -10.76 18.88 8.62
CA SER A 46 -9.34 18.64 8.89
C SER A 46 -9.08 17.20 9.33
N ARG A 47 -7.83 16.71 9.17
CA ARG A 47 -7.41 15.38 9.64
C ARG A 47 -7.76 15.15 11.10
N GLN A 48 -7.52 16.15 11.95
CA GLN A 48 -7.80 16.05 13.39
C GLN A 48 -9.30 15.85 13.66
N ALA A 49 -10.18 16.65 13.02
CA ALA A 49 -11.62 16.51 13.16
C ALA A 49 -12.12 15.17 12.62
N PHE A 50 -11.60 14.73 11.46
CA PHE A 50 -11.95 13.45 10.86
C PHE A 50 -11.74 12.28 11.82
N TYR A 51 -10.57 12.16 12.40
CA TYR A 51 -10.25 11.06 13.33
C TYR A 51 -10.92 11.20 14.69
N ARG A 52 -11.09 12.43 15.19
CA ARG A 52 -11.88 12.67 16.41
C ARG A 52 -13.29 12.13 16.27
N ASP A 53 -13.92 12.35 15.10
CA ASP A 53 -15.32 12.00 14.87
C ASP A 53 -15.48 10.53 14.43
N LYS A 54 -14.56 9.98 13.61
CA LYS A 54 -14.53 8.56 13.25
C LYS A 54 -14.15 7.64 14.43
N LYS A 55 -13.35 8.13 15.38
CA LYS A 55 -12.85 7.38 16.55
C LYS A 55 -12.12 6.07 16.21
N GLN A 56 -11.69 5.92 14.96
CA GLN A 56 -11.10 4.69 14.43
C GLN A 56 -9.96 5.01 13.47
N ASN A 57 -8.93 4.15 13.47
CA ASN A 57 -7.89 4.19 12.46
C ASN A 57 -8.39 3.61 11.13
N VAL A 58 -9.07 4.43 10.36
CA VAL A 58 -9.44 4.18 8.97
C VAL A 58 -8.54 4.99 8.04
N THR A 59 -8.37 4.56 6.81
CA THR A 59 -7.61 5.37 5.84
C THR A 59 -8.47 6.52 5.35
N MET A 60 -8.03 7.73 5.62
CA MET A 60 -8.62 8.94 5.03
C MET A 60 -8.08 9.08 3.60
N VAL A 61 -8.97 9.39 2.67
CA VAL A 61 -8.67 9.49 1.23
C VAL A 61 -8.90 10.92 0.78
N ASP A 62 -7.94 11.50 0.05
CA ASP A 62 -8.08 12.77 -0.66
C ASP A 62 -7.59 12.53 -2.09
N LEU A 63 -8.51 12.62 -3.04
CA LEU A 63 -8.30 12.34 -4.45
C LEU A 63 -8.67 13.58 -5.27
N ALA A 64 -7.80 13.98 -6.19
CA ALA A 64 -8.11 15.01 -7.16
C ALA A 64 -7.39 14.77 -8.48
N PHE A 65 -8.02 15.08 -9.59
CA PHE A 65 -7.41 15.02 -10.92
C PHE A 65 -8.06 16.03 -11.89
N ASP A 66 -7.27 16.48 -12.84
CA ASP A 66 -7.71 17.50 -13.79
C ASP A 66 -8.73 16.96 -14.80
N THR A 67 -8.57 15.69 -15.20
CA THR A 67 -9.36 15.12 -16.29
C THR A 67 -9.77 13.68 -15.95
N LEU A 68 -11.08 13.42 -16.10
CA LEU A 68 -11.64 12.08 -16.23
C LEU A 68 -12.45 12.04 -17.52
N ARG A 69 -11.99 11.24 -18.49
CA ARG A 69 -12.63 11.09 -19.80
C ARG A 69 -13.06 9.66 -20.04
N PHE A 70 -14.28 9.51 -20.53
CA PHE A 70 -14.83 8.26 -21.07
C PHE A 70 -14.94 8.38 -22.57
N GLU A 71 -14.48 7.38 -23.30
CA GLU A 71 -14.57 7.28 -24.76
C GLU A 71 -15.33 6.01 -25.14
N GLN A 72 -16.19 6.11 -26.13
CA GLN A 72 -17.10 5.05 -26.59
C GLN A 72 -17.97 4.50 -25.43
N LEU A 73 -18.57 5.44 -24.68
CA LEU A 73 -19.44 5.13 -23.55
C LEU A 73 -20.82 4.71 -24.05
N ASP A 74 -21.32 3.56 -23.62
CA ASP A 74 -22.66 3.07 -23.97
C ASP A 74 -23.72 3.77 -23.12
N PHE A 75 -24.22 4.91 -23.63
CA PHE A 75 -25.24 5.69 -22.94
C PHE A 75 -26.55 4.92 -22.72
N LYS A 76 -26.93 4.03 -23.65
CA LYS A 76 -28.12 3.22 -23.51
C LYS A 76 -28.01 2.31 -22.28
N ARG A 77 -26.90 1.62 -22.13
CA ARG A 77 -26.65 0.76 -20.97
C ARG A 77 -26.61 1.53 -19.64
N ILE A 78 -26.10 2.75 -19.65
CA ILE A 78 -26.11 3.59 -18.42
C ILE A 78 -27.55 3.95 -18.04
N ILE A 79 -28.37 4.39 -19.00
CA ILE A 79 -29.73 4.88 -18.75
C ILE A 79 -30.68 3.73 -18.41
N ASP A 80 -30.68 2.68 -19.21
CA ASP A 80 -31.66 1.59 -19.10
C ASP A 80 -31.29 0.62 -17.96
N ASP A 81 -30.00 0.26 -17.86
CA ASP A 81 -29.55 -0.84 -17.03
C ASP A 81 -28.63 -0.39 -15.86
N GLN A 82 -28.25 0.89 -15.78
CA GLN A 82 -27.26 1.42 -14.86
C GLN A 82 -25.91 0.69 -14.96
N GLN A 83 -25.53 0.27 -16.17
CA GLN A 83 -24.27 -0.41 -16.46
C GLN A 83 -23.28 0.56 -17.08
N THR A 84 -22.02 0.53 -16.65
CA THR A 84 -20.98 1.37 -17.23
C THR A 84 -20.13 0.56 -18.18
N ILE A 85 -20.28 0.80 -19.46
CA ILE A 85 -19.52 0.14 -20.53
C ILE A 85 -18.81 1.21 -21.35
N ALA A 86 -17.50 1.19 -21.38
CA ALA A 86 -16.68 2.12 -22.15
C ALA A 86 -15.47 1.39 -22.76
N ALA A 87 -15.09 1.73 -23.97
CA ALA A 87 -13.88 1.19 -24.56
C ALA A 87 -12.63 1.75 -23.87
N LYS A 88 -12.67 3.04 -23.50
CA LYS A 88 -11.52 3.67 -22.87
C LYS A 88 -11.92 4.69 -21.81
N VAL A 89 -11.21 4.65 -20.70
CA VAL A 89 -11.27 5.68 -19.66
C VAL A 89 -9.88 6.26 -19.47
N GLN A 90 -9.77 7.55 -19.31
CA GLN A 90 -8.50 8.24 -19.09
C GLN A 90 -8.58 9.16 -17.87
N ILE A 91 -7.59 9.03 -16.97
CA ILE A 91 -7.40 9.88 -15.80
C ILE A 91 -6.08 10.61 -15.95
N LYS A 92 -6.09 11.95 -15.86
CA LYS A 92 -4.88 12.76 -16.03
C LYS A 92 -4.66 13.77 -14.93
N ASN A 93 -3.37 14.01 -14.66
CA ASN A 93 -2.86 15.09 -13.80
C ASN A 93 -3.54 15.14 -12.45
N GLY A 94 -3.11 14.33 -11.53
CA GLY A 94 -3.79 14.28 -10.27
C GLY A 94 -2.97 13.77 -9.10
N ARG A 95 -3.65 13.66 -7.99
CA ARG A 95 -3.09 13.12 -6.75
C ARG A 95 -4.08 12.21 -6.05
N LEU A 96 -3.53 11.23 -5.37
CA LEU A 96 -4.22 10.38 -4.41
C LEU A 96 -3.43 10.42 -3.09
N ASP A 97 -3.93 11.13 -2.11
CA ASP A 97 -3.36 11.20 -0.78
C ASP A 97 -4.13 10.26 0.17
N LEU A 98 -3.41 9.32 0.75
CA LEU A 98 -3.92 8.36 1.72
C LEU A 98 -3.28 8.65 3.08
N TYR A 99 -4.08 8.81 4.11
CA TYR A 99 -3.60 9.09 5.45
C TYR A 99 -4.18 8.10 6.48
N SER A 100 -3.37 7.67 7.43
CA SER A 100 -3.75 6.77 8.52
C SER A 100 -3.15 7.24 9.83
N ASP A 101 -3.95 7.28 10.91
CA ASP A 101 -3.52 7.72 12.24
C ASP A 101 -3.59 6.57 13.24
N LYS A 102 -2.43 6.08 13.68
CA LYS A 102 -2.35 4.95 14.60
C LYS A 102 -2.60 5.27 16.06
N ARG A 103 -2.82 6.54 16.42
CA ARG A 103 -3.30 6.92 17.76
C ARG A 103 -4.73 6.45 18.00
N TYR A 104 -5.49 6.19 16.94
CA TYR A 104 -6.84 5.69 17.01
C TYR A 104 -6.90 4.17 16.86
N PRO A 105 -7.81 3.49 17.57
CA PRO A 105 -7.90 2.04 17.54
C PRO A 105 -8.29 1.52 16.14
N LYS A 106 -7.71 0.39 15.78
CA LYS A 106 -8.09 -0.35 14.58
C LYS A 106 -8.76 -1.64 14.97
N TYR A 107 -10.02 -1.79 14.62
CA TYR A 107 -10.73 -3.06 14.81
C TYR A 107 -10.25 -4.08 13.79
N PRO A 108 -9.97 -5.31 14.23
CA PRO A 108 -9.57 -6.37 13.33
C PRO A 108 -10.75 -6.75 12.41
N VAL A 109 -10.56 -6.59 11.11
CA VAL A 109 -11.53 -6.97 10.08
C VAL A 109 -10.85 -7.95 9.14
N ASN A 110 -11.49 -9.09 8.91
CA ASN A 110 -11.01 -10.05 7.92
C ASN A 110 -11.02 -9.42 6.52
N LYS A 111 -9.85 -9.43 5.86
CA LYS A 111 -9.62 -8.90 4.51
C LYS A 111 -9.45 -9.98 3.44
N ILE A 112 -9.67 -11.25 3.80
CA ILE A 112 -9.73 -12.35 2.82
C ILE A 112 -10.93 -12.11 1.90
N GLY A 113 -10.77 -12.31 0.59
CA GLY A 113 -11.81 -12.03 -0.39
C GLY A 113 -12.06 -10.54 -0.65
N GLN A 114 -11.18 -9.64 -0.17
CA GLN A 114 -11.33 -8.18 -0.25
C GLN A 114 -10.22 -7.52 -1.08
N SER A 115 -9.50 -8.28 -1.90
CA SER A 115 -8.49 -7.73 -2.82
C SER A 115 -9.17 -6.88 -3.92
N PRO A 116 -8.49 -5.92 -4.57
CA PRO A 116 -9.12 -4.97 -5.50
C PRO A 116 -9.98 -5.64 -6.58
N HIS A 117 -9.48 -6.69 -7.21
CA HIS A 117 -10.19 -7.45 -8.24
C HIS A 117 -11.41 -8.21 -7.68
N GLN A 118 -11.30 -8.77 -6.47
CA GLN A 118 -12.43 -9.43 -5.79
C GLN A 118 -13.52 -8.42 -5.42
N LYS A 119 -13.14 -7.20 -5.02
CA LYS A 119 -14.10 -6.10 -4.77
C LYS A 119 -14.81 -5.67 -6.05
N LEU A 120 -14.10 -5.61 -7.17
CA LEU A 120 -14.71 -5.33 -8.46
C LEU A 120 -15.75 -6.41 -8.83
N MET A 121 -15.42 -7.70 -8.63
CA MET A 121 -16.36 -8.79 -8.87
C MET A 121 -17.59 -8.80 -7.96
N GLN A 122 -17.47 -8.21 -6.75
CA GLN A 122 -18.58 -8.06 -5.80
C GLN A 122 -19.48 -6.85 -6.09
N ALA A 123 -19.10 -5.99 -7.04
CA ALA A 123 -19.91 -4.84 -7.40
C ALA A 123 -21.25 -5.28 -8.01
N THR A 124 -22.34 -4.65 -7.57
CA THR A 124 -23.72 -4.99 -7.98
C THR A 124 -24.07 -4.50 -9.38
N LYS A 125 -23.38 -3.44 -9.86
CA LYS A 125 -23.58 -2.89 -11.20
C LYS A 125 -22.48 -3.35 -12.12
N LEU A 126 -22.81 -3.65 -13.35
CA LEU A 126 -21.83 -4.05 -14.36
C LEU A 126 -20.93 -2.87 -14.70
N LEU A 127 -19.64 -3.12 -14.61
CA LEU A 127 -18.58 -2.24 -15.09
C LEU A 127 -17.77 -3.00 -16.14
N ARG A 128 -17.61 -2.42 -17.33
CA ARG A 128 -16.66 -2.89 -18.35
C ARG A 128 -15.93 -1.71 -18.95
N ILE A 129 -14.64 -1.68 -18.70
CA ILE A 129 -13.70 -0.71 -19.28
C ILE A 129 -12.61 -1.54 -19.95
N ASP A 130 -12.54 -1.49 -21.28
CA ASP A 130 -11.56 -2.30 -22.00
C ASP A 130 -10.14 -1.80 -21.73
N THR A 131 -9.94 -0.48 -21.66
CA THR A 131 -8.67 0.16 -21.31
C THR A 131 -8.87 1.36 -20.40
N LEU A 132 -8.21 1.35 -19.24
CA LEU A 132 -8.08 2.50 -18.33
C LEU A 132 -6.65 3.04 -18.42
N LEU A 133 -6.50 4.27 -18.89
CA LEU A 133 -5.23 4.98 -18.94
C LEU A 133 -5.06 5.87 -17.71
N VAL A 134 -3.91 5.78 -17.09
CA VAL A 134 -3.46 6.65 -15.99
C VAL A 134 -2.29 7.49 -16.50
N ASP A 135 -2.33 8.79 -16.31
CA ASP A 135 -1.32 9.71 -16.81
C ASP A 135 -1.02 10.80 -15.78
N ASN A 136 0.22 10.83 -15.31
CA ASN A 136 0.73 11.80 -14.36
C ASN A 136 -0.09 11.89 -13.04
N ILE A 137 -0.21 10.79 -12.33
CA ILE A 137 -0.88 10.71 -11.03
C ILE A 137 0.16 10.53 -9.93
N SER A 138 0.15 11.38 -8.92
CA SER A 138 0.98 11.21 -7.72
C SER A 138 0.19 10.51 -6.62
N VAL A 139 0.72 9.41 -6.10
CA VAL A 139 0.14 8.67 -4.98
C VAL A 139 1.02 8.83 -3.76
N THR A 140 0.45 9.32 -2.65
CA THR A 140 1.17 9.46 -1.39
C THR A 140 0.41 8.74 -0.28
N TYR A 141 1.12 7.87 0.42
CA TYR A 141 0.61 7.27 1.66
C TYR A 141 1.36 7.86 2.85
N ARG A 142 0.62 8.38 3.83
CA ARG A 142 1.13 8.91 5.10
C ARG A 142 0.55 8.15 6.26
N GLN A 143 1.36 7.91 7.28
CA GLN A 143 0.92 7.27 8.50
C GLN A 143 1.53 7.95 9.70
N PHE A 144 0.69 8.38 10.64
CA PHE A 144 1.16 8.82 11.95
C PHE A 144 1.39 7.62 12.87
N SER A 145 2.57 7.56 13.46
CA SER A 145 2.96 6.52 14.43
C SER A 145 2.63 6.97 15.84
N GLU A 146 1.74 6.27 16.54
CA GLU A 146 1.50 6.46 17.96
C GLU A 146 2.78 6.24 18.79
N LYS A 147 3.53 5.19 18.44
CA LYS A 147 4.72 4.76 19.20
C LYS A 147 5.89 5.74 19.14
N TYR A 148 6.07 6.41 18.01
CA TYR A 148 7.22 7.29 17.75
C TYR A 148 6.82 8.77 17.59
N HIS A 149 5.52 9.08 17.67
CA HIS A 149 4.95 10.44 17.54
C HIS A 149 5.42 11.18 16.27
N GLN A 150 5.60 10.45 15.19
CA GLN A 150 6.08 10.97 13.91
C GLN A 150 5.22 10.50 12.74
N GLU A 151 5.16 11.31 11.68
CA GLU A 151 4.50 10.97 10.43
C GLU A 151 5.51 10.41 9.43
N GLY A 152 5.28 9.19 8.99
CA GLY A 152 6.02 8.56 7.89
C GLY A 152 5.26 8.65 6.59
N LEU A 153 5.99 8.75 5.47
CA LEU A 153 5.40 8.78 4.15
C LEU A 153 6.18 7.94 3.13
N ILE A 154 5.44 7.43 2.16
CA ILE A 154 5.98 6.91 0.90
C ILE A 154 5.19 7.53 -0.26
N SER A 155 5.90 7.90 -1.35
CA SER A 155 5.27 8.45 -2.55
C SER A 155 5.65 7.66 -3.81
N PHE A 156 4.70 7.67 -4.75
CA PHE A 156 4.84 7.21 -6.11
C PHE A 156 4.44 8.39 -7.00
N ASP A 157 5.44 9.09 -7.51
CA ASP A 157 5.24 10.33 -8.22
C ASP A 157 5.17 10.07 -9.73
N HIS A 158 4.36 10.87 -10.46
CA HIS A 158 4.19 10.77 -11.90
C HIS A 158 3.79 9.37 -12.39
N ALA A 159 2.90 8.69 -11.65
CA ALA A 159 2.41 7.39 -12.05
C ALA A 159 1.69 7.49 -13.40
N HIS A 160 2.05 6.59 -14.32
CA HIS A 160 1.47 6.48 -15.65
C HIS A 160 1.46 5.02 -16.12
N GLY A 161 0.57 4.72 -17.03
CA GLY A 161 0.42 3.38 -17.59
C GLY A 161 -1.03 3.03 -17.89
N MET A 162 -1.32 1.75 -18.00
CA MET A 162 -2.65 1.29 -18.36
C MET A 162 -3.10 0.09 -17.55
N LEU A 163 -4.43 -0.02 -17.40
CA LEU A 163 -5.09 -1.24 -16.99
C LEU A 163 -5.97 -1.72 -18.14
N THR A 164 -5.99 -3.02 -18.39
CA THR A 164 -6.82 -3.62 -19.41
C THR A 164 -7.80 -4.61 -18.80
N ASN A 165 -8.95 -4.79 -19.47
CA ASN A 165 -9.99 -5.71 -19.05
C ASN A 165 -10.49 -5.45 -17.61
N VAL A 166 -10.75 -4.19 -17.30
CA VAL A 166 -11.27 -3.76 -15.98
C VAL A 166 -12.77 -4.01 -15.97
N THR A 167 -13.19 -5.22 -15.59
CA THR A 167 -14.58 -5.62 -15.69
C THR A 167 -15.01 -6.63 -14.64
N ASN A 168 -16.30 -6.62 -14.29
CA ASN A 168 -17.01 -7.68 -13.59
C ASN A 168 -18.02 -8.40 -14.48
N ASP A 169 -17.97 -8.18 -15.83
CA ASP A 169 -18.79 -8.89 -16.79
C ASP A 169 -18.28 -10.33 -17.00
N THR A 170 -19.00 -11.30 -16.48
CA THR A 170 -18.62 -12.71 -16.58
C THR A 170 -18.58 -13.24 -18.02
N ALA A 171 -19.35 -12.66 -18.94
CA ALA A 171 -19.32 -13.05 -20.35
C ALA A 171 -18.01 -12.63 -21.03
N SER A 172 -17.54 -11.42 -20.74
CA SER A 172 -16.22 -10.93 -21.18
C SER A 172 -15.08 -11.74 -20.54
N LEU A 173 -15.19 -12.02 -19.24
CA LEU A 173 -14.16 -12.75 -18.47
C LEU A 173 -14.01 -14.22 -18.89
N LYS A 174 -15.03 -14.83 -19.51
CA LYS A 174 -14.89 -16.16 -20.14
C LYS A 174 -13.95 -16.16 -21.33
N LYS A 175 -13.76 -15.01 -22.00
CA LYS A 175 -12.85 -14.86 -23.15
C LYS A 175 -11.43 -14.54 -22.70
N ASP A 176 -11.29 -13.62 -21.75
CA ASP A 176 -10.03 -13.30 -21.08
C ASP A 176 -10.32 -13.05 -19.60
N ARG A 177 -9.86 -13.96 -18.75
CA ARG A 177 -10.13 -13.92 -17.31
C ARG A 177 -9.23 -12.97 -16.53
N PHE A 178 -8.19 -12.42 -17.16
CA PHE A 178 -7.23 -11.58 -16.47
C PHE A 178 -7.48 -10.09 -16.68
N MET A 179 -7.68 -9.37 -15.59
CA MET A 179 -7.43 -7.93 -15.56
C MET A 179 -5.94 -7.71 -15.39
N ARG A 180 -5.34 -6.85 -16.22
CA ARG A 180 -3.90 -6.56 -16.19
C ARG A 180 -3.66 -5.09 -15.92
N ALA A 181 -2.56 -4.78 -15.22
CA ALA A 181 -2.07 -3.42 -15.06
C ALA A 181 -0.58 -3.38 -15.39
N ASP A 182 -0.18 -2.38 -16.15
CA ASP A 182 1.21 -2.06 -16.49
C ASP A 182 1.43 -0.59 -16.13
N LEU A 183 2.23 -0.36 -15.07
CA LEU A 183 2.35 0.94 -14.43
C LEU A 183 3.81 1.31 -14.19
N SER A 184 4.13 2.56 -14.40
CA SER A 184 5.43 3.15 -14.06
C SER A 184 5.24 4.36 -13.16
N ALA A 185 6.20 4.61 -12.25
CA ALA A 185 6.19 5.76 -11.36
C ALA A 185 7.61 6.07 -10.87
N GLN A 186 7.79 7.21 -10.19
CA GLN A 186 9.01 7.51 -9.43
C GLN A 186 8.75 7.27 -7.94
N VAL A 187 9.44 6.30 -7.35
CA VAL A 187 9.36 6.05 -5.90
C VAL A 187 10.16 7.11 -5.16
N MET A 188 9.52 7.82 -4.22
CA MET A 188 10.14 8.87 -3.40
C MET A 188 10.80 9.99 -4.21
N GLY A 189 10.32 10.25 -5.43
CA GLY A 189 10.93 11.23 -6.36
C GLY A 189 12.31 10.84 -6.89
N ALA A 190 12.77 9.60 -6.70
CA ALA A 190 14.15 9.20 -6.96
C ALA A 190 14.27 7.96 -7.88
N GLY A 191 13.68 6.83 -7.50
CA GLY A 191 13.83 5.57 -8.22
C GLY A 191 12.73 5.34 -9.25
N LYS A 192 13.08 5.02 -10.49
CA LYS A 192 12.10 4.62 -11.51
C LYS A 192 11.58 3.21 -11.19
N LEU A 193 10.29 3.10 -10.91
CA LEU A 193 9.57 1.85 -10.71
C LEU A 193 8.78 1.52 -11.96
N HIS A 194 8.87 0.27 -12.41
CA HIS A 194 7.94 -0.33 -13.36
C HIS A 194 7.34 -1.56 -12.69
N ALA A 195 6.02 -1.72 -12.75
CA ALA A 195 5.31 -2.82 -12.12
C ALA A 195 4.14 -3.29 -12.98
N GLU A 196 4.04 -4.60 -13.14
CA GLU A 196 2.97 -5.28 -13.84
C GLU A 196 2.18 -6.14 -12.87
N PHE A 197 0.86 -6.17 -13.05
CA PHE A 197 -0.06 -6.99 -12.27
C PHE A 197 -0.95 -7.81 -13.19
N GLY A 198 -1.22 -9.04 -12.79
CA GLY A 198 -2.23 -9.88 -13.38
C GLY A 198 -3.21 -10.33 -12.30
N PHE A 199 -4.49 -10.04 -12.47
CA PHE A 199 -5.54 -10.44 -11.54
C PHE A 199 -6.47 -11.44 -12.21
N ASP A 200 -6.51 -12.67 -11.70
CA ASP A 200 -7.46 -13.68 -12.17
C ASP A 200 -8.84 -13.38 -11.60
N MET A 201 -9.67 -12.71 -12.40
CA MET A 201 -11.00 -12.24 -12.00
C MET A 201 -11.97 -13.36 -11.65
N LEU A 202 -11.74 -14.57 -12.17
CA LEU A 202 -12.58 -15.75 -11.93
C LEU A 202 -12.01 -16.69 -10.88
N SER A 203 -10.89 -16.31 -10.24
CA SER A 203 -10.28 -17.13 -9.20
C SER A 203 -11.12 -17.15 -7.92
N SER A 204 -11.42 -18.33 -7.41
CA SER A 204 -12.15 -18.52 -6.15
C SER A 204 -11.34 -18.11 -4.90
N ASN A 205 -10.01 -18.08 -5.02
CA ASN A 205 -9.09 -17.74 -3.93
C ASN A 205 -8.31 -16.44 -4.16
N GLY A 206 -8.75 -15.61 -5.12
CA GLY A 206 -8.14 -14.32 -5.41
C GLY A 206 -6.72 -14.40 -5.96
N PHE A 207 -6.42 -15.39 -6.81
CA PHE A 207 -5.11 -15.54 -7.45
C PHE A 207 -4.72 -14.30 -8.24
N HIS A 208 -3.48 -13.90 -8.08
CA HIS A 208 -2.89 -12.74 -8.76
C HIS A 208 -1.38 -12.92 -8.91
N THR A 209 -0.82 -12.21 -9.87
CA THR A 209 0.62 -12.08 -10.08
C THR A 209 1.03 -10.62 -9.98
N TYR A 210 2.26 -10.37 -9.57
CA TYR A 210 2.87 -9.05 -9.66
C TYR A 210 4.37 -9.17 -9.84
N GLN A 211 4.88 -8.44 -10.81
CA GLN A 211 6.29 -8.35 -11.08
C GLN A 211 6.71 -6.90 -11.26
N GLY A 212 7.98 -6.60 -11.08
CA GLY A 212 8.45 -5.25 -11.31
C GLY A 212 9.94 -5.07 -11.10
N THR A 213 10.38 -3.86 -11.44
CA THR A 213 11.76 -3.43 -11.29
C THR A 213 11.81 -2.02 -10.72
N LEU A 214 12.71 -1.80 -9.76
CA LEU A 214 13.06 -0.46 -9.28
C LEU A 214 14.50 -0.17 -9.72
N GLY A 215 14.68 0.95 -10.40
CA GLY A 215 15.99 1.40 -10.88
C GLY A 215 16.86 2.01 -9.77
N ARG A 216 17.99 2.56 -10.18
CA ARG A 216 19.00 3.16 -9.29
C ARG A 216 18.42 4.28 -8.45
N MET A 217 18.71 4.25 -7.14
CA MET A 217 18.42 5.34 -6.21
C MET A 217 19.24 5.24 -4.93
N LYS A 218 19.30 6.33 -4.16
CA LYS A 218 19.82 6.30 -2.79
C LYS A 218 18.82 5.61 -1.88
N ALA A 219 19.25 4.59 -1.14
CA ALA A 219 18.41 3.88 -0.18
C ALA A 219 17.90 4.80 0.96
N THR A 220 18.67 5.84 1.28
CA THR A 220 18.31 6.86 2.29
C THR A 220 17.00 7.60 2.01
N ALA A 221 16.51 7.60 0.76
CA ALA A 221 15.20 8.16 0.42
C ALA A 221 14.06 7.50 1.22
N PHE A 222 14.19 6.21 1.57
CA PHE A 222 13.23 5.49 2.38
C PHE A 222 13.21 5.88 3.87
N ASN A 223 14.16 6.69 4.34
CA ASN A 223 14.17 7.16 5.72
C ASN A 223 12.91 7.98 6.08
N ARG A 224 12.24 8.58 5.10
CA ARG A 224 10.97 9.29 5.30
C ARG A 224 9.84 8.38 5.80
N ILE A 225 9.93 7.08 5.56
CA ILE A 225 8.97 6.11 6.09
C ILE A 225 9.58 5.24 7.20
N LEU A 226 10.85 4.85 7.09
CA LEU A 226 11.47 3.93 8.03
C LEU A 226 11.71 4.54 9.41
N ARG A 227 12.25 5.76 9.48
CA ARG A 227 12.49 6.45 10.76
C ARG A 227 11.20 6.63 11.55
N PRO A 228 10.14 7.24 10.99
CA PRO A 228 8.91 7.50 11.75
C PRO A 228 8.14 6.25 12.13
N LEU A 229 8.17 5.22 11.30
CA LEU A 229 7.30 4.06 11.52
C LEU A 229 7.99 2.87 12.17
N LEU A 230 9.29 2.71 11.94
CA LEU A 230 10.06 1.55 12.40
C LEU A 230 11.20 1.92 13.34
N ASN A 231 11.51 3.21 13.50
CA ASN A 231 12.66 3.69 14.25
C ASN A 231 13.99 3.11 13.72
N VAL A 232 14.05 2.94 12.41
CA VAL A 232 15.19 2.43 11.66
C VAL A 232 15.67 3.51 10.71
N GLU A 233 16.97 3.67 10.60
CA GLU A 233 17.61 4.60 9.69
C GLU A 233 18.52 3.85 8.72
N ILE A 234 18.40 4.15 7.45
CA ILE A 234 19.42 3.81 6.47
C ILE A 234 20.46 4.93 6.51
N ALA A 235 21.64 4.65 7.08
CA ALA A 235 22.75 5.62 7.17
C ALA A 235 23.42 5.85 5.81
N SER A 236 23.59 4.78 5.03
CA SER A 236 24.10 4.79 3.66
C SER A 236 23.50 3.65 2.86
N GLY A 237 23.63 3.72 1.54
CA GLY A 237 23.27 2.63 0.63
C GLY A 237 22.88 3.15 -0.75
N ASN A 238 23.36 2.43 -1.76
CA ASN A 238 23.02 2.66 -3.15
C ASN A 238 22.24 1.45 -3.66
N ILE A 239 20.98 1.63 -3.96
CA ILE A 239 20.20 0.64 -4.71
C ILE A 239 20.64 0.73 -6.16
N ARG A 240 21.13 -0.37 -6.73
CA ARG A 240 21.43 -0.47 -8.17
C ARG A 240 20.21 -0.93 -8.93
N LYS A 241 19.54 -1.98 -8.40
CA LYS A 241 18.32 -2.53 -8.99
C LYS A 241 17.58 -3.36 -7.94
N VAL A 242 16.26 -3.27 -7.95
CA VAL A 242 15.38 -4.29 -7.38
C VAL A 242 14.63 -4.94 -8.51
N ALA A 243 14.43 -6.26 -8.45
CA ALA A 243 13.52 -6.98 -9.34
C ALA A 243 12.76 -8.02 -8.52
N PHE A 244 11.47 -8.17 -8.81
CA PHE A 244 10.64 -9.18 -8.16
C PHE A 244 9.69 -9.80 -9.16
N ASN A 245 9.41 -11.09 -8.96
CA ASN A 245 8.41 -11.84 -9.70
C ASN A 245 7.67 -12.73 -8.70
N MET A 246 6.42 -12.39 -8.47
CA MET A 246 5.62 -12.91 -7.37
C MET A 246 4.26 -13.37 -7.84
N GLU A 247 3.80 -14.42 -7.20
CA GLU A 247 2.42 -14.89 -7.26
C GLU A 247 1.79 -14.77 -5.88
N GLY A 248 0.47 -14.69 -5.82
CA GLY A 248 -0.24 -14.63 -4.57
C GLY A 248 -1.70 -15.02 -4.66
N ASN A 249 -2.28 -15.24 -3.50
CA ASN A 249 -3.70 -15.47 -3.33
C ASN A 249 -4.17 -14.96 -1.96
N ASP A 250 -5.38 -15.31 -1.56
CA ASP A 250 -5.95 -14.91 -0.28
C ASP A 250 -5.19 -15.41 0.95
N TYR A 251 -4.31 -16.40 0.80
CA TYR A 251 -3.64 -17.07 1.92
C TYR A 251 -2.14 -16.84 1.98
N LYS A 252 -1.49 -16.65 0.85
CA LYS A 252 -0.04 -16.48 0.79
C LYS A 252 0.42 -15.77 -0.48
N ASN A 253 1.63 -15.22 -0.43
CA ASN A 253 2.39 -14.76 -1.59
C ASN A 253 3.73 -15.49 -1.64
N TRP A 254 4.18 -15.83 -2.85
CA TRP A 254 5.45 -16.54 -3.08
C TRP A 254 6.11 -16.07 -4.37
N GLY A 255 7.41 -16.28 -4.47
CA GLY A 255 8.19 -15.91 -5.66
C GLY A 255 9.62 -15.54 -5.36
N GLU A 256 10.24 -14.86 -6.29
CA GLU A 256 11.63 -14.45 -6.20
C GLU A 256 11.77 -12.94 -6.08
N PHE A 257 12.72 -12.54 -5.25
CA PHE A 257 13.11 -11.16 -5.04
C PHE A 257 14.61 -11.00 -5.22
N ARG A 258 15.05 -10.04 -6.01
CA ARG A 258 16.44 -9.69 -6.27
C ARG A 258 16.70 -8.27 -5.85
N PHE A 259 17.76 -8.06 -5.10
CA PHE A 259 18.11 -6.76 -4.56
C PHE A 259 19.61 -6.52 -4.75
N ASP A 260 19.95 -5.74 -5.77
CA ASP A 260 21.32 -5.33 -6.07
C ASP A 260 21.61 -4.00 -5.39
N TYR A 261 22.55 -3.97 -4.46
CA TYR A 261 22.88 -2.78 -3.70
C TYR A 261 24.34 -2.78 -3.25
N ASP A 262 24.85 -1.59 -2.89
CA ASP A 262 26.18 -1.35 -2.34
C ASP A 262 26.11 -0.44 -1.12
N ASP A 263 27.10 -0.57 -0.23
CA ASP A 263 27.35 0.29 0.93
C ASP A 263 26.13 0.47 1.85
N LEU A 264 25.30 -0.56 1.98
CA LEU A 264 24.11 -0.51 2.80
C LEU A 264 24.48 -0.60 4.29
N LYS A 265 24.13 0.46 5.04
CA LYS A 265 24.27 0.52 6.50
C LYS A 265 22.95 0.92 7.11
N ILE A 266 22.53 0.18 8.12
CA ILE A 266 21.24 0.38 8.82
C ILE A 266 21.51 0.54 10.31
N ASN A 267 20.88 1.54 10.90
CA ASN A 267 20.97 1.85 12.32
C ASN A 267 19.60 1.69 12.98
N LEU A 268 19.60 1.21 14.22
CA LEU A 268 18.46 1.36 15.13
C LEU A 268 18.57 2.72 15.83
N LEU A 269 17.46 3.43 15.92
CA LEU A 269 17.38 4.72 16.58
C LEU A 269 16.83 4.59 18.01
N ASN A 270 17.20 5.54 18.89
CA ASN A 270 16.59 5.64 20.21
C ASN A 270 15.11 6.05 20.09
N LYS A 271 14.28 5.51 20.97
CA LYS A 271 12.92 6.06 21.11
C LYS A 271 13.00 7.51 21.59
N PRO A 272 12.12 8.40 21.07
CA PRO A 272 11.87 9.68 21.73
C PRO A 272 11.52 9.45 23.20
N LYS A 273 12.02 10.26 24.12
CA LYS A 273 11.59 10.21 25.52
C LYS A 273 10.14 10.66 25.62
N ASP A 274 9.37 10.03 26.51
CA ASP A 274 7.98 10.43 26.76
C ASP A 274 7.94 11.90 27.18
N GLY A 275 7.18 12.74 26.46
CA GLY A 275 7.04 14.18 26.69
C GLY A 275 7.93 15.08 25.81
N GLU A 276 8.87 14.55 25.03
CA GLU A 276 9.57 15.35 24.02
C GLU A 276 8.73 15.41 22.75
N GLU A 277 8.13 16.57 22.46
CA GLU A 277 7.62 16.82 21.10
C GLU A 277 8.78 16.68 20.11
N ALA A 278 8.60 15.82 19.14
CA ALA A 278 9.53 15.65 18.02
C ALA A 278 9.49 16.93 17.15
N THR A 279 10.09 18.01 17.64
CA THR A 279 10.34 19.18 16.83
C THR A 279 11.35 18.79 15.76
N SER A 280 11.04 19.07 14.51
CA SER A 280 11.79 18.73 13.29
C SER A 280 13.26 19.19 13.25
N LYS A 281 13.78 19.80 14.33
CA LYS A 281 15.14 20.36 14.44
C LYS A 281 16.07 19.67 15.45
N LYS A 282 15.61 18.72 16.27
CA LYS A 282 16.44 18.05 17.28
C LYS A 282 16.10 16.55 17.44
N VAL A 283 15.93 15.80 16.36
CA VAL A 283 16.11 14.36 16.48
C VAL A 283 17.60 14.09 16.42
N THR A 284 18.28 14.29 17.55
CA THR A 284 19.58 13.69 17.79
C THR A 284 19.32 12.19 17.95
N SER A 285 19.21 11.50 16.82
CA SER A 285 19.14 10.06 16.79
C SER A 285 20.47 9.52 17.26
N PHE A 286 20.54 9.15 18.54
CA PHE A 286 21.70 8.43 19.05
C PHE A 286 21.62 7.01 18.49
N LEU A 287 22.63 6.63 17.73
CA LEU A 287 22.91 5.25 17.34
C LEU A 287 22.90 4.37 18.59
N ILE A 288 21.98 3.39 18.63
CA ILE A 288 22.04 2.35 19.65
C ILE A 288 22.93 1.23 19.17
N ASN A 289 22.73 0.76 17.93
CA ASN A 289 23.50 -0.33 17.32
C ASN A 289 23.47 -0.23 15.80
N GLU A 290 24.60 -0.49 15.16
CA GLU A 290 24.65 -0.84 13.73
C GLU A 290 24.09 -2.25 13.56
N ILE A 291 23.13 -2.40 12.66
CA ILE A 291 22.58 -3.72 12.34
C ILE A 291 23.55 -4.44 11.44
N LEU A 292 24.07 -5.60 11.90
CA LEU A 292 24.92 -6.45 11.09
C LEU A 292 24.10 -7.08 9.97
N ILE A 293 24.27 -6.54 8.78
CA ILE A 293 23.68 -7.02 7.52
C ILE A 293 24.81 -7.21 6.50
N ASN A 294 24.49 -7.87 5.40
CA ASN A 294 25.34 -7.82 4.22
C ASN A 294 25.34 -6.38 3.70
N ASN A 295 26.49 -5.75 3.59
CA ASN A 295 26.63 -4.36 3.13
C ASN A 295 26.45 -4.21 1.61
N SER A 296 26.50 -5.31 0.87
CA SER A 296 26.29 -5.37 -0.58
C SER A 296 25.66 -6.68 -1.02
N ASN A 297 25.02 -6.67 -2.18
CA ASN A 297 24.59 -7.87 -2.89
C ASN A 297 24.75 -7.61 -4.41
N PRO A 298 25.67 -8.34 -5.11
CA PRO A 298 26.54 -9.42 -4.59
C PRO A 298 27.54 -8.93 -3.54
N LEU A 299 28.03 -9.88 -2.74
CA LEU A 299 29.15 -9.67 -1.83
C LEU A 299 30.46 -9.48 -2.62
N PRO A 300 31.56 -8.98 -1.98
CA PRO A 300 32.85 -8.80 -2.66
C PRO A 300 33.47 -10.09 -3.22
N ASP A 301 33.13 -11.25 -2.65
CA ASP A 301 33.56 -12.57 -3.14
C ASP A 301 32.72 -13.09 -4.33
N GLY A 302 31.76 -12.29 -4.81
CA GLY A 302 30.86 -12.65 -5.92
C GLY A 302 29.59 -13.39 -5.49
N THR A 303 29.44 -13.74 -4.21
CA THR A 303 28.24 -14.43 -3.71
C THR A 303 27.00 -13.54 -3.90
N TYR A 304 25.97 -14.05 -4.60
CA TYR A 304 24.71 -13.35 -4.85
C TYR A 304 23.54 -14.05 -4.14
N THR A 305 22.83 -13.30 -3.31
CA THR A 305 21.67 -13.82 -2.58
C THR A 305 20.38 -13.41 -3.29
N ILE A 306 19.55 -14.41 -3.59
CA ILE A 306 18.18 -14.25 -4.09
C ILE A 306 17.21 -14.51 -2.94
N GLY A 307 16.27 -13.59 -2.71
CA GLY A 307 15.20 -13.79 -1.75
C GLY A 307 14.13 -14.74 -2.33
N LYS A 308 13.93 -15.88 -1.66
CA LYS A 308 12.86 -16.84 -1.99
C LYS A 308 11.70 -16.59 -1.02
N VAL A 309 10.74 -15.81 -1.46
CA VAL A 309 9.61 -15.38 -0.65
C VAL A 309 8.57 -16.49 -0.54
N ASN A 310 8.06 -16.73 0.67
CA ASN A 310 6.90 -17.58 0.92
C ASN A 310 6.11 -17.03 2.12
N TYR A 311 5.47 -15.89 1.91
CA TYR A 311 4.81 -15.12 2.96
C TYR A 311 3.38 -15.56 3.19
N THR A 312 3.06 -16.04 4.40
CA THR A 312 1.68 -16.35 4.80
C THR A 312 0.93 -15.07 5.14
N ARG A 313 -0.20 -14.86 4.48
CA ARG A 313 -1.04 -13.67 4.66
C ARG A 313 -1.68 -13.64 6.05
N VAL A 314 -1.59 -12.53 6.71
CA VAL A 314 -2.40 -12.22 7.90
C VAL A 314 -3.78 -11.78 7.45
N LYS A 315 -4.83 -12.39 7.96
CA LYS A 315 -6.21 -12.18 7.48
C LYS A 315 -6.72 -10.74 7.60
N GLU A 316 -6.16 -9.94 8.53
CA GLU A 316 -6.46 -8.52 8.71
C GLU A 316 -5.66 -7.60 7.76
N HIS A 317 -4.71 -8.15 7.01
CA HIS A 317 -3.92 -7.35 6.07
C HIS A 317 -4.67 -7.14 4.75
N THR A 318 -4.68 -5.90 4.30
CA THR A 318 -5.14 -5.56 2.95
C THR A 318 -4.22 -6.19 1.90
N PHE A 319 -4.66 -6.26 0.66
CA PHE A 319 -3.85 -6.69 -0.50
C PHE A 319 -2.49 -5.99 -0.54
N PHE A 320 -2.46 -4.66 -0.54
CA PHE A 320 -1.21 -3.90 -0.62
C PHE A 320 -0.31 -4.09 0.60
N LYS A 321 -0.88 -4.26 1.80
CA LYS A 321 -0.09 -4.56 2.98
C LYS A 321 0.54 -5.94 2.92
N THR A 322 -0.18 -6.94 2.40
CA THR A 322 0.34 -8.30 2.18
C THR A 322 1.48 -8.29 1.15
N MET A 323 1.26 -7.63 0.02
CA MET A 323 2.28 -7.45 -1.02
C MET A 323 3.55 -6.78 -0.47
N TRP A 324 3.41 -5.69 0.26
CA TRP A 324 4.55 -5.01 0.90
C TRP A 324 5.32 -5.90 1.86
N GLN A 325 4.62 -6.66 2.72
CA GLN A 325 5.26 -7.60 3.66
C GLN A 325 6.02 -8.71 2.94
N SER A 326 5.49 -9.20 1.83
CA SER A 326 6.16 -10.19 1.00
C SER A 326 7.45 -9.64 0.37
N LEU A 327 7.41 -8.42 -0.16
CA LEU A 327 8.61 -7.76 -0.70
C LEU A 327 9.64 -7.48 0.40
N LEU A 328 9.20 -7.08 1.59
CA LEU A 328 10.06 -6.86 2.75
C LEU A 328 10.76 -8.14 3.21
N GLU A 329 10.07 -9.30 3.15
CA GLU A 329 10.69 -10.61 3.41
C GLU A 329 11.83 -10.86 2.42
N GLY A 330 11.62 -10.61 1.12
CA GLY A 330 12.66 -10.72 0.10
C GLY A 330 13.84 -9.77 0.34
N ILE A 331 13.59 -8.52 0.71
CA ILE A 331 14.64 -7.55 1.07
C ILE A 331 15.48 -8.07 2.24
N LYS A 332 14.85 -8.56 3.31
CA LYS A 332 15.53 -9.11 4.48
C LYS A 332 16.43 -10.29 4.12
N GLN A 333 15.92 -11.22 3.32
CA GLN A 333 16.70 -12.38 2.86
C GLN A 333 17.94 -11.94 2.05
N CYS A 334 17.78 -11.02 1.09
CA CYS A 334 18.89 -10.49 0.31
C CYS A 334 19.92 -9.75 1.17
N ALA A 335 19.47 -9.08 2.24
CA ALA A 335 20.33 -8.36 3.18
C ALA A 335 20.96 -9.29 4.26
N GLY A 336 20.73 -10.58 4.20
CA GLY A 336 21.28 -11.55 5.17
C GLY A 336 20.65 -11.45 6.56
N ILE A 337 19.43 -10.91 6.66
CA ILE A 337 18.67 -10.83 7.92
C ILE A 337 17.85 -12.11 8.06
N SER A 338 18.40 -13.11 8.77
CA SER A 338 17.66 -14.32 9.11
C SER A 338 16.62 -14.03 10.21
N PRO A 339 15.57 -14.88 10.36
CA PRO A 339 14.61 -14.77 11.46
C PRO A 339 15.27 -14.75 12.84
N GLU A 340 16.36 -15.52 13.03
CA GLU A 340 17.11 -15.54 14.29
C GLU A 340 17.87 -14.22 14.51
N ARG A 341 18.48 -13.67 13.46
CA ARG A 341 19.12 -12.34 13.50
C ARG A 341 18.09 -11.25 13.78
N GLU A 342 16.94 -11.30 13.13
CA GLU A 342 15.83 -10.36 13.37
C GLU A 342 15.36 -10.43 14.84
N ALA A 343 15.15 -11.64 15.37
CA ALA A 343 14.76 -11.85 16.76
C ALA A 343 15.82 -11.35 17.74
N LYS A 344 17.10 -11.57 17.44
CA LYS A 344 18.25 -11.10 18.24
C LYS A 344 18.37 -9.57 18.22
N LEU A 345 18.17 -8.93 17.06
CA LEU A 345 18.17 -7.49 16.90
C LEU A 345 17.03 -6.84 17.71
N MET A 346 15.84 -7.44 17.63
CA MET A 346 14.69 -7.02 18.44
C MET A 346 14.93 -7.27 19.94
N GLY A 347 15.54 -8.39 20.31
CA GLY A 347 15.96 -8.73 21.66
C GLY A 347 17.03 -7.79 22.20
N THR A 348 18.03 -7.43 21.41
CA THR A 348 19.12 -6.53 21.81
C THR A 348 18.64 -5.09 22.00
N ALA A 349 17.69 -4.67 21.18
CA ALA A 349 17.00 -3.38 21.39
C ALA A 349 16.21 -3.35 22.73
N HIS A 350 15.85 -4.52 23.26
CA HIS A 350 15.24 -4.65 24.60
C HIS A 350 16.28 -4.71 25.70
N VAL A 351 17.38 -5.46 25.52
CA VAL A 351 18.44 -5.64 26.53
C VAL A 351 19.19 -4.35 26.81
N ALA A 352 19.42 -3.51 25.80
CA ALA A 352 19.99 -2.17 26.04
C ALA A 352 19.09 -1.28 26.93
N LYS A 353 17.83 -1.65 27.11
CA LYS A 353 16.89 -1.00 28.03
C LYS A 353 16.82 -1.63 29.42
N ASP A 354 17.18 -2.93 29.53
CA ASP A 354 17.09 -3.69 30.79
C ASP A 354 18.16 -3.33 31.82
N VAL A 355 19.18 -2.58 31.42
CA VAL A 355 20.16 -2.03 32.36
C VAL A 355 19.57 -0.84 33.18
N VAL A 356 18.41 -0.33 32.81
CA VAL A 356 17.70 0.71 33.59
C VAL A 356 16.23 0.31 33.73
N GLU A 357 15.92 -0.34 34.84
CA GLU A 357 14.60 -0.59 35.44
C GLU A 357 13.38 -0.63 34.51
N GLY A 358 12.82 -1.83 34.27
CA GLY A 358 11.43 -1.95 33.81
C GLY A 358 11.11 -2.92 32.69
N ALA A 359 12.02 -3.83 32.32
CA ALA A 359 11.92 -4.69 31.14
C ALA A 359 10.73 -5.65 31.07
N LYS A 360 10.01 -5.91 32.13
CA LYS A 360 8.86 -6.84 32.11
C LYS A 360 7.62 -6.32 31.37
N LYS A 361 7.51 -5.03 31.12
CA LYS A 361 6.32 -4.42 30.48
C LYS A 361 6.47 -4.23 28.97
N VAL A 362 7.70 -4.05 28.47
CA VAL A 362 7.97 -3.71 27.06
C VAL A 362 8.04 -4.92 26.15
N VAL A 363 8.39 -6.12 26.67
CA VAL A 363 8.34 -7.39 25.93
C VAL A 363 6.92 -7.73 25.46
N LYS A 364 5.90 -7.23 26.16
CA LYS A 364 4.50 -7.43 25.77
C LYS A 364 4.07 -6.59 24.55
N ASP A 365 4.63 -5.40 24.33
CA ASP A 365 4.11 -4.45 23.33
C ASP A 365 4.86 -4.49 21.98
N THR A 366 6.16 -4.77 21.97
CA THR A 366 6.92 -4.91 20.70
C THR A 366 6.96 -6.36 20.21
N GLY A 367 7.09 -7.35 21.10
CA GLY A 367 6.81 -8.76 20.80
C GLY A 367 5.33 -8.99 20.44
N GLY A 368 4.42 -8.12 20.89
CA GLY A 368 2.99 -8.12 20.55
C GLY A 368 2.69 -7.76 19.10
N PHE A 369 3.50 -6.93 18.45
CA PHE A 369 3.31 -6.66 17.01
C PHE A 369 3.72 -7.89 16.16
N PHE A 370 4.81 -8.58 16.53
CA PHE A 370 5.26 -9.80 15.85
C PHE A 370 4.65 -11.09 16.45
N LYS A 371 4.39 -11.18 17.76
CA LYS A 371 3.67 -12.32 18.37
C LYS A 371 2.17 -12.35 18.08
N LYS A 372 1.50 -11.23 17.89
CA LYS A 372 0.13 -11.21 17.30
C LYS A 372 0.12 -11.66 15.84
N LEU A 373 1.26 -11.62 15.15
CA LEU A 373 1.44 -12.18 13.82
C LEU A 373 1.54 -13.71 13.82
N PHE A 374 1.95 -14.35 14.92
CA PHE A 374 2.29 -15.78 14.96
C PHE A 374 1.52 -16.61 16.02
N ARG A 375 0.53 -16.06 16.72
CA ARG A 375 -0.25 -16.85 17.66
C ARG A 375 -1.28 -17.70 16.92
N LYS A 376 -0.92 -18.99 16.66
CA LYS A 376 -1.85 -20.08 16.43
C LYS A 376 -2.80 -20.16 17.64
N LYS A 377 -4.11 -20.09 17.37
CA LYS A 377 -5.11 -20.62 18.27
C LYS A 377 -5.01 -22.15 18.18
N GLY A 378 -4.31 -22.76 19.12
CA GLY A 378 -4.36 -24.15 19.42
C GLY A 378 -4.70 -24.30 20.89
N ASP A 379 -5.64 -25.18 21.15
CA ASP A 379 -6.05 -25.73 22.44
C ASP A 379 -7.03 -24.92 23.30
N LYS A 380 -8.29 -25.31 23.15
CA LYS A 380 -9.20 -25.59 24.25
C LYS A 380 -9.63 -27.04 24.08
N GLY A 381 -8.89 -27.94 24.72
CA GLY A 381 -9.32 -29.27 25.08
C GLY A 381 -9.90 -29.25 26.48
N GLU A 382 -11.05 -29.85 26.58
CA GLU A 382 -11.62 -30.65 27.64
C GLU A 382 -11.06 -30.56 29.07
N ALA A 383 -11.92 -30.28 29.97
CA ALA A 383 -12.03 -30.86 31.33
C ALA A 383 -13.24 -30.20 31.99
N ASP A 384 -14.16 -30.78 32.63
CA ASP A 384 -14.57 -32.06 33.08
C ASP A 384 -15.93 -31.84 33.73
N GLU A 385 -16.89 -32.65 33.41
CA GLU A 385 -18.02 -32.96 34.28
C GLU A 385 -17.48 -33.73 35.49
N GLU A 386 -17.79 -33.28 36.68
CA GLU A 386 -18.24 -34.10 37.81
C GLU A 386 -18.38 -33.28 39.09
N LYS A 387 -19.58 -33.26 39.54
CA LYS A 387 -20.27 -33.09 40.82
C LYS A 387 -21.10 -31.84 40.96
#